data_6eee8e044c091579d03af81b541f50b0
#
_entry.id   6eee8e044c091579d03af81b541f50b0
#
_cell.length_a   1.000
_cell.length_b   1.000
_cell.length_c   1.000
_cell.angle_alpha   90.00
_cell.angle_beta   90.00
_cell.angle_gamma   90.00
#
_symmetry.space_group_name_H-M   'P 1'
#
loop_
_entity.id
_entity.type
_entity.pdbx_description
1 polymer ?
#
loop_
_entity_poly.entity_id
_entity_poly.type
_entity_poly.pdbx_seq_one_letter_code
_entity_poly.pdbx_strand_id
1 'polypeptide(L)'
;MGRKRFIEAKKGMVGLEAAIVLIAFVIVAAAFSFMVVNMGLYATQRGRDVIQQGIQEAGCPLTIDGSIIVKASNESGRAKAFIIPLKTMGTKWVSMGKNGTVVSLRIGNKAWANIYQGIAVFNGTERQIDPTDLQYDTIIENLTKGDPSQPASWWGQLYNNETGTYITGAVLVIENSNGDEALHHYEKGFLIIVIDPNNEASIRDEVVVEIRPEKSAPLTIEFTIPEALPENSYVTAG
;
A
#
# COMPACT_ATOMS: atom_id res chain seq x y z
N MET A 1 75.12 -45.31 26.48
CA MET A 1 74.61 -44.14 25.67
C MET A 1 73.13 -44.22 25.22
N GLY A 2 72.37 -45.26 25.51
CA GLY A 2 71.03 -45.43 25.00
C GLY A 2 69.90 -44.81 25.85
N ARG A 3 70.06 -44.60 27.18
CA ARG A 3 68.95 -44.17 28.08
C ARG A 3 68.56 -42.67 27.92
N LYS A 4 69.54 -41.81 27.57
CA LYS A 4 69.22 -40.34 27.36
C LYS A 4 68.36 -40.07 26.12
N ARG A 5 68.57 -40.80 25.05
CA ARG A 5 67.78 -40.64 23.79
C ARG A 5 66.31 -41.03 23.93
N PHE A 6 66.01 -42.06 24.76
CA PHE A 6 64.62 -42.44 25.01
C PHE A 6 63.82 -41.42 25.84
N ILE A 7 64.50 -40.71 26.75
CA ILE A 7 63.87 -39.66 27.59
C ILE A 7 63.59 -38.41 26.79
N GLU A 8 64.46 -38.04 25.84
CA GLU A 8 64.23 -36.91 24.95
C GLU A 8 63.15 -37.18 23.93
N ALA A 9 63.03 -38.42 23.38
CA ALA A 9 61.95 -38.82 22.51
C ALA A 9 60.56 -38.79 23.21
N LYS A 10 60.45 -39.17 24.49
CA LYS A 10 59.24 -39.07 25.29
C LYS A 10 58.83 -37.60 25.54
N LYS A 11 59.77 -36.71 25.79
CA LYS A 11 59.48 -35.27 25.96
C LYS A 11 58.97 -34.61 24.70
N GLY A 12 59.49 -34.98 23.52
CA GLY A 12 59.05 -34.52 22.23
C GLY A 12 57.61 -35.00 21.90
N MET A 13 57.26 -36.23 22.28
CA MET A 13 55.95 -36.82 22.05
C MET A 13 54.85 -36.13 22.90
N VAL A 14 55.12 -35.84 24.16
CA VAL A 14 54.23 -35.13 25.09
C VAL A 14 53.99 -33.69 24.59
N GLY A 15 55.00 -33.02 24.00
CA GLY A 15 54.82 -31.70 23.40
C GLY A 15 53.93 -31.69 22.16
N LEU A 16 53.99 -32.74 21.36
CA LEU A 16 53.18 -32.91 20.14
C LEU A 16 51.72 -33.21 20.48
N GLU A 17 51.47 -34.03 21.51
CA GLU A 17 50.13 -34.30 22.02
C GLU A 17 49.48 -33.00 22.58
N ALA A 18 50.22 -32.22 23.34
CA ALA A 18 49.74 -30.94 23.88
C ALA A 18 49.40 -29.93 22.75
N ALA A 19 50.23 -29.88 21.71
CA ALA A 19 50.02 -29.00 20.54
C ALA A 19 48.72 -29.41 19.77
N ILE A 20 48.50 -30.70 19.56
CA ILE A 20 47.30 -31.20 18.90
C ILE A 20 46.01 -30.83 19.67
N VAL A 21 46.04 -31.02 21.01
CA VAL A 21 44.91 -30.67 21.88
C VAL A 21 44.64 -29.15 21.84
N LEU A 22 45.69 -28.33 21.83
CA LEU A 22 45.57 -26.88 21.80
C LEU A 22 44.99 -26.42 20.46
N ILE A 23 45.44 -26.98 19.34
CA ILE A 23 44.90 -26.69 18.01
C ILE A 23 43.41 -27.10 17.94
N ALA A 24 43.07 -28.31 18.41
CA ALA A 24 41.68 -28.76 18.43
C ALA A 24 40.77 -27.84 19.25
N PHE A 25 41.25 -27.40 20.42
CA PHE A 25 40.55 -26.44 21.26
C PHE A 25 40.33 -25.09 20.57
N VAL A 26 41.34 -24.56 19.89
CA VAL A 26 41.23 -23.31 19.14
C VAL A 26 40.23 -23.41 17.99
N ILE A 27 40.22 -24.52 17.26
CA ILE A 27 39.29 -24.74 16.16
C ILE A 27 37.85 -24.80 16.70
N VAL A 28 37.62 -25.53 17.77
CA VAL A 28 36.27 -25.60 18.41
C VAL A 28 35.84 -24.24 18.94
N ALA A 29 36.72 -23.51 19.60
CA ALA A 29 36.46 -22.16 20.10
C ALA A 29 36.12 -21.18 18.96
N ALA A 30 36.87 -21.24 17.86
CA ALA A 30 36.63 -20.40 16.68
C ALA A 30 35.28 -20.73 16.04
N ALA A 31 34.93 -22.02 15.87
CA ALA A 31 33.64 -22.45 15.33
C ALA A 31 32.47 -22.00 16.21
N PHE A 32 32.60 -22.13 17.54
CA PHE A 32 31.60 -21.67 18.50
C PHE A 32 31.42 -20.15 18.46
N SER A 33 32.54 -19.39 18.44
CA SER A 33 32.50 -17.93 18.30
C SER A 33 31.80 -17.48 17.05
N PHE A 34 32.08 -18.12 15.92
CA PHE A 34 31.42 -17.82 14.65
C PHE A 34 29.90 -18.07 14.73
N MET A 35 29.49 -19.18 15.34
CA MET A 35 28.07 -19.50 15.53
C MET A 35 27.38 -18.43 16.41
N VAL A 36 27.98 -18.04 17.54
CA VAL A 36 27.40 -17.02 18.45
C VAL A 36 27.27 -15.66 17.77
N VAL A 37 28.27 -15.24 17.00
CA VAL A 37 28.22 -13.98 16.25
C VAL A 37 27.11 -14.01 15.20
N ASN A 38 26.99 -15.10 14.45
CA ASN A 38 25.91 -15.23 13.44
C ASN A 38 24.51 -15.24 14.08
N MET A 39 24.34 -15.94 15.20
CA MET A 39 23.07 -15.91 15.94
C MET A 39 22.74 -14.51 16.47
N GLY A 40 23.74 -13.79 16.95
CA GLY A 40 23.60 -12.41 17.41
C GLY A 40 23.19 -11.45 16.29
N LEU A 41 23.81 -11.56 15.13
CA LEU A 41 23.45 -10.78 13.95
C LEU A 41 22.01 -11.11 13.49
N TYR A 42 21.67 -12.38 13.42
CA TYR A 42 20.32 -12.80 13.06
C TYR A 42 19.25 -12.29 14.03
N ALA A 43 19.51 -12.40 15.33
CA ALA A 43 18.60 -11.87 16.37
C ALA A 43 18.43 -10.35 16.25
N THR A 44 19.51 -9.64 15.98
CA THR A 44 19.48 -8.17 15.78
C THR A 44 18.68 -7.78 14.54
N GLN A 45 18.83 -8.50 13.43
CA GLN A 45 18.06 -8.27 12.22
C GLN A 45 16.58 -8.52 12.47
N ARG A 46 16.23 -9.66 13.09
CA ARG A 46 14.85 -9.96 13.49
C ARG A 46 14.25 -8.89 14.39
N GLY A 47 15.01 -8.42 15.37
CA GLY A 47 14.57 -7.34 16.26
C GLY A 47 14.26 -6.04 15.50
N ARG A 48 15.08 -5.67 14.54
CA ARG A 48 14.83 -4.51 13.68
C ARG A 48 13.59 -4.68 12.83
N ASP A 49 13.38 -5.86 12.23
CA ASP A 49 12.22 -6.15 11.40
C ASP A 49 10.91 -6.05 12.22
N VAL A 50 10.90 -6.61 13.43
CA VAL A 50 9.73 -6.55 14.33
C VAL A 50 9.44 -5.10 14.76
N ILE A 51 10.46 -4.32 15.10
CA ILE A 51 10.27 -2.90 15.46
C ILE A 51 9.75 -2.12 14.27
N GLN A 52 10.28 -2.35 13.08
CA GLN A 52 9.83 -1.67 11.87
C GLN A 52 8.39 -2.02 11.51
N GLN A 53 8.00 -3.30 11.62
CA GLN A 53 6.61 -3.73 11.44
C GLN A 53 5.69 -3.08 12.49
N GLY A 54 6.08 -3.07 13.77
CA GLY A 54 5.29 -2.44 14.82
C GLY A 54 5.08 -0.93 14.62
N ILE A 55 6.09 -0.22 14.10
CA ILE A 55 5.96 1.19 13.75
C ILE A 55 5.01 1.38 12.55
N GLN A 56 5.09 0.51 11.55
CA GLN A 56 4.19 0.54 10.38
C GLN A 56 2.73 0.25 10.78
N GLU A 57 2.51 -0.72 11.67
CA GLU A 57 1.17 -1.07 12.16
C GLU A 57 0.56 0.02 13.07
N ALA A 58 1.38 0.69 13.87
CA ALA A 58 0.94 1.75 14.78
C ALA A 58 0.76 3.12 14.09
N GLY A 59 1.45 3.35 12.99
CA GLY A 59 1.40 4.60 12.24
C GLY A 59 0.36 4.58 11.12
N CYS A 60 -0.30 5.71 10.86
CA CYS A 60 -1.06 5.90 9.63
C CYS A 60 -0.08 6.31 8.52
N PRO A 61 0.28 5.41 7.59
CA PRO A 61 1.28 5.70 6.58
C PRO A 61 0.70 6.47 5.37
N LEU A 62 -0.61 6.70 5.36
CA LEU A 62 -1.29 7.46 4.32
C LEU A 62 -1.62 8.85 4.81
N THR A 63 -1.51 9.82 3.93
CA THR A 63 -1.94 11.21 4.17
C THR A 63 -2.53 11.81 2.89
N ILE A 64 -3.32 12.86 3.03
CA ILE A 64 -3.88 13.62 1.90
C ILE A 64 -2.78 14.51 1.34
N ASP A 65 -2.59 14.52 0.01
CA ASP A 65 -1.63 15.36 -0.71
C ASP A 65 -2.34 16.44 -1.52
N GLY A 66 -3.03 17.33 -0.86
CA GLY A 66 -3.73 18.45 -1.50
C GLY A 66 -5.18 18.57 -1.07
N SER A 67 -6.00 19.19 -1.91
CA SER A 67 -7.43 19.40 -1.65
C SER A 67 -8.27 18.24 -2.17
N ILE A 68 -9.33 17.92 -1.45
CA ILE A 68 -10.33 16.96 -1.91
C ILE A 68 -11.17 17.64 -2.98
N ILE A 69 -11.39 16.95 -4.09
CA ILE A 69 -12.15 17.46 -5.22
C ILE A 69 -13.49 16.71 -5.29
N VAL A 70 -14.56 17.47 -5.38
CA VAL A 70 -15.92 16.97 -5.56
C VAL A 70 -16.35 17.22 -6.99
N LYS A 71 -16.75 16.18 -7.71
CA LYS A 71 -17.35 16.28 -9.04
C LYS A 71 -18.86 16.38 -8.91
N ALA A 72 -19.41 17.47 -9.41
CA ALA A 72 -20.86 17.65 -9.50
C ALA A 72 -21.49 16.68 -10.51
N SER A 73 -22.71 16.30 -10.24
CA SER A 73 -23.59 15.56 -11.15
C SER A 73 -24.09 16.47 -12.29
N ASN A 74 -24.80 15.87 -13.23
CA ASN A 74 -25.54 16.61 -14.27
C ASN A 74 -26.74 17.38 -13.68
N GLU A 75 -27.12 17.05 -12.44
CA GLU A 75 -28.12 17.78 -11.67
C GLU A 75 -27.46 18.73 -10.69
N SER A 76 -27.92 19.96 -10.64
CA SER A 76 -27.44 20.98 -9.72
C SER A 76 -27.60 20.56 -8.25
N GLY A 77 -26.57 20.80 -7.45
CA GLY A 77 -26.60 20.52 -6.01
C GLY A 77 -26.37 19.05 -5.62
N ARG A 78 -25.91 18.21 -6.53
CA ARG A 78 -25.58 16.80 -6.27
C ARG A 78 -24.14 16.49 -6.65
N ALA A 79 -23.46 15.68 -5.85
CA ALA A 79 -22.11 15.19 -6.10
C ALA A 79 -22.15 13.73 -6.55
N LYS A 80 -21.52 13.46 -7.69
CA LYS A 80 -21.43 12.13 -8.31
C LYS A 80 -20.14 11.41 -8.02
N ALA A 81 -19.03 12.14 -7.76
CA ALA A 81 -17.76 11.51 -7.47
C ALA A 81 -16.88 12.38 -6.55
N PHE A 82 -15.99 11.71 -5.83
CA PHE A 82 -14.96 12.33 -5.00
C PHE A 82 -13.59 11.89 -5.46
N ILE A 83 -12.63 12.81 -5.49
CA ILE A 83 -11.24 12.56 -5.84
C ILE A 83 -10.39 13.01 -4.65
N ILE A 84 -9.73 12.06 -4.03
CA ILE A 84 -8.91 12.25 -2.83
C ILE A 84 -7.46 11.97 -3.19
N PRO A 85 -6.60 12.99 -3.26
CA PRO A 85 -5.17 12.78 -3.49
C PRO A 85 -4.51 12.19 -2.26
N LEU A 86 -3.78 11.09 -2.44
CA LEU A 86 -3.12 10.34 -1.38
C LEU A 86 -1.62 10.25 -1.64
N LYS A 87 -0.85 10.30 -0.57
CA LYS A 87 0.57 9.93 -0.59
C LYS A 87 0.95 9.14 0.64
N THR A 88 2.08 8.45 0.57
CA THR A 88 2.65 7.78 1.73
C THR A 88 3.46 8.74 2.59
N MET A 89 3.42 8.55 3.90
CA MET A 89 4.18 9.32 4.87
C MET A 89 4.89 8.39 5.87
N GLY A 90 6.20 8.56 6.01
CA GLY A 90 7.00 7.79 6.98
C GLY A 90 7.32 6.35 6.58
N THR A 91 6.76 5.84 5.48
CA THR A 91 7.02 4.50 4.94
C THR A 91 7.47 4.57 3.48
N LYS A 92 8.19 3.55 3.02
CA LYS A 92 8.63 3.50 1.62
C LYS A 92 7.49 3.16 0.66
N TRP A 93 6.57 2.34 1.10
CA TRP A 93 5.42 1.88 0.32
C TRP A 93 4.29 1.40 1.25
N VAL A 94 3.07 1.43 0.74
CA VAL A 94 1.86 0.92 1.40
C VAL A 94 1.14 -0.01 0.44
N SER A 95 0.88 -1.24 0.86
CA SER A 95 0.10 -2.18 0.05
C SER A 95 -1.34 -1.68 -0.08
N MET A 96 -1.79 -1.53 -1.33
CA MET A 96 -3.14 -1.05 -1.67
C MET A 96 -3.89 -2.07 -2.55
N GLY A 97 -3.44 -3.32 -2.54
CA GLY A 97 -4.09 -4.39 -3.31
C GLY A 97 -5.56 -4.61 -2.92
N LYS A 98 -6.37 -5.05 -3.88
CA LYS A 98 -7.84 -5.23 -3.73
C LYS A 98 -8.22 -6.13 -2.54
N ASN A 99 -7.42 -7.18 -2.29
CA ASN A 99 -7.75 -8.17 -1.27
C ASN A 99 -7.34 -7.74 0.16
N GLY A 100 -6.45 -6.77 0.28
CA GLY A 100 -5.90 -6.32 1.56
C GLY A 100 -6.42 -4.97 2.03
N THR A 101 -6.93 -4.14 1.11
CA THR A 101 -7.39 -2.78 1.42
C THR A 101 -8.91 -2.73 1.46
N VAL A 102 -9.44 -2.05 2.46
CA VAL A 102 -10.87 -1.77 2.61
C VAL A 102 -11.08 -0.26 2.59
N VAL A 103 -12.02 0.18 1.79
CA VAL A 103 -12.50 1.58 1.78
C VAL A 103 -13.96 1.60 2.15
N SER A 104 -14.28 2.20 3.29
CA SER A 104 -15.66 2.45 3.71
C SER A 104 -16.06 3.90 3.44
N LEU A 105 -17.30 4.10 3.10
CA LEU A 105 -17.90 5.39 2.77
C LEU A 105 -19.16 5.61 3.57
N ARG A 106 -19.30 6.78 4.18
CA ARG A 106 -20.55 7.25 4.77
C ARG A 106 -20.90 8.61 4.15
N ILE A 107 -22.14 8.75 3.71
CA ILE A 107 -22.72 10.01 3.21
C ILE A 107 -24.01 10.25 3.97
N GLY A 108 -24.04 11.25 4.83
CA GLY A 108 -25.18 11.51 5.71
C GLY A 108 -25.58 10.26 6.50
N ASN A 109 -26.76 9.71 6.20
CA ASN A 109 -27.30 8.51 6.86
C ASN A 109 -27.04 7.19 6.11
N LYS A 110 -26.40 7.23 4.94
CA LYS A 110 -26.08 6.05 4.13
C LYS A 110 -24.63 5.64 4.38
N ALA A 111 -24.38 4.32 4.46
CA ALA A 111 -23.03 3.79 4.67
C ALA A 111 -22.78 2.54 3.84
N TRP A 112 -21.57 2.44 3.30
CA TRP A 112 -21.05 1.29 2.56
C TRP A 112 -19.82 0.75 3.27
N ALA A 113 -19.80 -0.55 3.55
CA ALA A 113 -18.74 -1.18 4.35
C ALA A 113 -17.42 -1.33 3.57
N ASN A 114 -17.49 -1.68 2.30
CA ASN A 114 -16.34 -1.79 1.43
C ASN A 114 -16.74 -1.49 -0.02
N ILE A 115 -16.21 -0.41 -0.54
CA ILE A 115 -16.44 0.02 -1.93
C ILE A 115 -15.19 -0.12 -2.79
N TYR A 116 -14.07 -0.63 -2.23
CA TYR A 116 -12.79 -0.68 -2.92
C TYR A 116 -12.73 -1.77 -3.98
N GLN A 117 -12.34 -1.41 -5.19
CA GLN A 117 -12.25 -2.30 -6.34
C GLN A 117 -10.80 -2.61 -6.77
N GLY A 118 -9.82 -1.92 -6.20
CA GLY A 118 -8.41 -2.14 -6.48
C GLY A 118 -7.71 -0.94 -7.09
N ILE A 119 -6.53 -1.19 -7.67
CA ILE A 119 -5.67 -0.18 -8.26
C ILE A 119 -5.85 -0.16 -9.77
N ALA A 120 -5.91 1.03 -10.34
CA ALA A 120 -5.75 1.28 -11.76
C ALA A 120 -4.30 1.72 -12.00
N VAL A 121 -3.50 0.85 -12.61
CA VAL A 121 -2.11 1.14 -12.94
C VAL A 121 -2.02 1.70 -14.34
N PHE A 122 -1.37 2.85 -14.49
CA PHE A 122 -1.00 3.41 -15.78
C PHE A 122 0.32 2.76 -16.25
N ASN A 123 0.22 1.72 -17.05
CA ASN A 123 1.40 1.12 -17.66
C ASN A 123 1.32 1.26 -19.19
N GLY A 124 2.36 1.83 -19.79
CA GLY A 124 2.44 2.37 -21.12
C GLY A 124 2.28 1.42 -22.31
N THR A 125 1.62 0.27 -22.19
CA THR A 125 1.48 -0.65 -23.33
C THR A 125 0.05 -1.09 -23.67
N GLU A 126 -0.92 -0.99 -22.76
CA GLU A 126 -2.29 -1.45 -23.09
C GLU A 126 -3.44 -0.65 -22.44
N ARG A 127 -3.16 0.36 -21.63
CA ARG A 127 -4.19 1.13 -20.90
C ARG A 127 -3.80 2.60 -20.85
N GLN A 128 -3.87 3.24 -22.02
CA GLN A 128 -3.50 4.65 -22.16
C GLN A 128 -4.54 5.56 -21.51
N ILE A 129 -4.26 5.96 -20.28
CA ILE A 129 -4.47 7.35 -19.92
C ILE A 129 -3.08 7.96 -19.98
N ASP A 130 -2.92 9.02 -20.76
CA ASP A 130 -1.68 9.77 -20.82
C ASP A 130 -1.37 10.27 -19.40
N PRO A 131 -0.25 9.86 -18.77
CA PRO A 131 0.07 10.28 -17.41
C PRO A 131 0.30 11.80 -17.31
N THR A 132 0.44 12.49 -18.43
CA THR A 132 0.55 13.95 -18.51
C THR A 132 -0.81 14.65 -18.57
N ASP A 133 -1.91 13.91 -18.79
CA ASP A 133 -3.25 14.46 -18.93
C ASP A 133 -4.24 13.65 -18.10
N LEU A 134 -4.13 13.78 -16.77
CA LEU A 134 -5.05 13.19 -15.79
C LEU A 134 -6.42 13.86 -15.92
N GLN A 135 -7.16 13.54 -16.99
CA GLN A 135 -8.54 14.00 -17.15
C GLN A 135 -9.45 13.14 -16.29
N TYR A 136 -9.80 13.63 -15.13
CA TYR A 136 -10.72 12.97 -14.20
C TYR A 136 -12.05 12.59 -14.87
N ASP A 137 -12.55 13.39 -15.79
CA ASP A 137 -13.76 13.08 -16.55
C ASP A 137 -13.62 11.79 -17.35
N THR A 138 -12.52 11.62 -18.07
CA THR A 138 -12.24 10.41 -18.84
C THR A 138 -12.14 9.18 -17.93
N ILE A 139 -11.50 9.32 -16.78
CA ILE A 139 -11.36 8.22 -15.81
C ILE A 139 -12.73 7.84 -15.23
N ILE A 140 -13.50 8.82 -14.77
CA ILE A 140 -14.83 8.59 -14.21
C ILE A 140 -15.76 7.99 -15.26
N GLU A 141 -15.75 8.51 -16.48
CA GLU A 141 -16.53 7.95 -17.58
C GLU A 141 -16.15 6.50 -17.89
N ASN A 142 -14.88 6.19 -17.95
CA ASN A 142 -14.42 4.83 -18.20
C ASN A 142 -14.77 3.87 -17.07
N LEU A 143 -14.76 4.32 -15.81
CA LEU A 143 -15.19 3.52 -14.67
C LEU A 143 -16.70 3.25 -14.67
N THR A 144 -17.50 4.16 -15.21
CA THR A 144 -18.95 4.13 -15.19
C THR A 144 -19.59 3.63 -16.48
N LYS A 145 -18.86 3.65 -17.61
CA LYS A 145 -19.34 3.12 -18.89
C LYS A 145 -18.77 1.72 -19.09
N GLY A 146 -19.62 0.70 -19.00
CA GLY A 146 -19.26 -0.64 -19.43
C GLY A 146 -19.05 -0.67 -20.94
N ASP A 147 -17.94 -1.20 -21.41
CA ASP A 147 -17.77 -1.57 -22.83
C ASP A 147 -17.97 -3.08 -22.95
N PRO A 148 -19.10 -3.54 -23.47
CA PRO A 148 -19.37 -4.95 -23.62
C PRO A 148 -18.44 -5.67 -24.60
N SER A 149 -17.65 -4.93 -25.38
CA SER A 149 -16.68 -5.48 -26.32
C SER A 149 -15.30 -5.72 -25.70
N GLN A 150 -15.04 -5.20 -24.52
CA GLN A 150 -13.76 -5.37 -23.81
C GLN A 150 -13.89 -6.43 -22.73
N PRO A 151 -13.11 -7.51 -22.79
CA PRO A 151 -13.14 -8.52 -21.73
C PRO A 151 -12.60 -7.92 -20.45
N ALA A 152 -13.41 -7.92 -19.39
CA ALA A 152 -13.08 -7.73 -17.96
C ALA A 152 -11.85 -6.84 -17.67
N SER A 153 -11.64 -5.80 -18.46
CA SER A 153 -10.64 -4.80 -18.17
C SER A 153 -11.14 -3.98 -16.99
N TRP A 154 -10.24 -3.42 -16.18
CA TRP A 154 -10.56 -2.58 -15.03
C TRP A 154 -11.46 -1.36 -15.39
N TRP A 155 -11.60 -1.03 -16.66
CA TRP A 155 -12.62 -0.15 -17.21
C TRP A 155 -14.00 -0.77 -17.05
N GLY A 156 -14.92 -0.05 -16.46
CA GLY A 156 -16.26 -0.55 -16.18
C GLY A 156 -16.38 -1.46 -14.97
N GLN A 157 -15.38 -1.49 -14.08
CA GLN A 157 -15.47 -2.25 -12.81
C GLN A 157 -16.67 -1.83 -11.94
N LEU A 158 -17.11 -0.61 -12.11
CA LEU A 158 -18.28 -0.08 -11.39
C LEU A 158 -19.58 -0.23 -12.18
N TYR A 159 -19.52 -0.65 -13.44
CA TYR A 159 -20.71 -0.81 -14.27
C TYR A 159 -21.39 -2.15 -14.01
N ASN A 160 -22.69 -2.11 -13.74
CA ASN A 160 -23.50 -3.29 -13.60
C ASN A 160 -24.31 -3.52 -14.88
N ASN A 161 -23.96 -4.57 -15.62
CA ASN A 161 -24.60 -4.95 -16.88
C ASN A 161 -26.08 -5.33 -16.72
N GLU A 162 -26.49 -5.80 -15.52
CA GLU A 162 -27.87 -6.23 -15.26
C GLU A 162 -28.81 -5.03 -15.09
N THR A 163 -28.33 -3.97 -14.45
CA THR A 163 -29.13 -2.77 -14.15
C THR A 163 -28.93 -1.67 -15.18
N GLY A 164 -27.90 -1.76 -16.03
CA GLY A 164 -27.53 -0.74 -16.99
C GLY A 164 -27.00 0.56 -16.35
N THR A 165 -26.66 0.50 -15.06
CA THR A 165 -26.13 1.62 -14.26
C THR A 165 -24.84 1.22 -13.59
N TYR A 166 -24.11 2.20 -13.02
CA TYR A 166 -22.93 1.92 -12.22
C TYR A 166 -23.27 1.89 -10.72
N ILE A 167 -22.45 1.15 -9.97
CA ILE A 167 -22.57 1.00 -8.52
C ILE A 167 -21.62 1.97 -7.81
N THR A 168 -21.89 2.27 -6.56
CA THR A 168 -20.94 3.00 -5.71
C THR A 168 -19.67 2.19 -5.52
N GLY A 169 -18.52 2.78 -5.86
CA GLY A 169 -17.23 2.12 -5.77
C GLY A 169 -16.06 3.09 -5.75
N ALA A 170 -14.92 2.58 -5.31
CA ALA A 170 -13.67 3.32 -5.21
C ALA A 170 -12.55 2.59 -5.95
N VAL A 171 -11.75 3.34 -6.70
CA VAL A 171 -10.57 2.86 -7.43
C VAL A 171 -9.41 3.78 -7.12
N LEU A 172 -8.26 3.20 -6.80
CA LEU A 172 -7.02 3.96 -6.62
C LEU A 172 -6.28 4.05 -7.95
N VAL A 173 -6.07 5.27 -8.41
CA VAL A 173 -5.27 5.57 -9.60
C VAL A 173 -3.90 6.04 -9.15
N ILE A 174 -2.83 5.38 -9.58
CA ILE A 174 -1.46 5.74 -9.21
C ILE A 174 -0.76 6.38 -10.39
N GLU A 175 -0.34 7.63 -10.21
CA GLU A 175 0.51 8.36 -11.15
C GLU A 175 1.97 7.93 -10.98
N ASN A 176 2.69 7.76 -12.09
CA ASN A 176 4.09 7.28 -12.14
C ASN A 176 4.29 5.91 -11.47
N SER A 177 3.29 5.03 -11.57
CA SER A 177 3.35 3.70 -10.97
C SER A 177 4.46 2.84 -11.59
N ASN A 178 5.14 2.07 -10.73
CA ASN A 178 6.09 1.03 -11.16
C ASN A 178 5.42 -0.28 -11.61
N GLY A 179 4.08 -0.35 -11.54
CA GLY A 179 3.28 -1.50 -11.98
C GLY A 179 2.96 -2.51 -10.88
N ASP A 180 3.29 -2.25 -9.64
CA ASP A 180 2.92 -3.09 -8.50
C ASP A 180 1.60 -2.66 -7.82
N GLU A 181 1.13 -3.43 -6.84
CA GLU A 181 -0.09 -3.15 -6.08
C GLU A 181 0.19 -2.34 -4.80
N ALA A 182 1.18 -1.44 -4.84
CA ALA A 182 1.55 -0.62 -3.70
C ALA A 182 1.66 0.85 -4.10
N LEU A 183 1.39 1.74 -3.16
CA LEU A 183 1.66 3.17 -3.31
C LEU A 183 3.01 3.47 -2.68
N HIS A 184 3.98 3.91 -3.49
CA HIS A 184 5.31 4.27 -3.04
C HIS A 184 5.44 5.75 -2.69
N HIS A 185 6.49 6.10 -1.93
CA HIS A 185 6.72 7.47 -1.45
C HIS A 185 7.01 8.50 -2.58
N TYR A 186 7.38 8.05 -3.76
CA TYR A 186 7.62 8.88 -4.96
C TYR A 186 6.43 8.90 -5.92
N GLU A 187 5.39 8.12 -5.65
CA GLU A 187 4.18 8.03 -6.43
C GLU A 187 3.07 8.89 -5.83
N LYS A 188 2.12 9.31 -6.65
CA LYS A 188 0.90 9.98 -6.20
C LYS A 188 -0.29 9.09 -6.47
N GLY A 189 -1.08 8.84 -5.44
CA GLY A 189 -2.33 8.12 -5.55
C GLY A 189 -3.52 9.07 -5.62
N PHE A 190 -4.50 8.77 -6.46
CA PHE A 190 -5.78 9.46 -6.48
C PHE A 190 -6.88 8.42 -6.22
N LEU A 191 -7.45 8.46 -5.03
CA LEU A 191 -8.62 7.62 -4.74
C LEU A 191 -9.85 8.27 -5.37
N ILE A 192 -10.36 7.66 -6.41
CA ILE A 192 -11.56 8.10 -7.11
C ILE A 192 -12.73 7.27 -6.62
N ILE A 193 -13.67 7.92 -5.95
CA ILE A 193 -14.90 7.32 -5.45
C ILE A 193 -16.03 7.79 -6.33
N VAL A 194 -16.72 6.86 -6.96
CA VAL A 194 -17.92 7.16 -7.77
C VAL A 194 -19.15 6.68 -7.02
N ILE A 195 -20.19 7.48 -7.03
CA ILE A 195 -21.43 7.23 -6.30
C ILE A 195 -22.53 6.87 -7.30
N ASP A 196 -23.28 5.82 -6.99
CA ASP A 196 -24.47 5.39 -7.76
C ASP A 196 -25.45 6.58 -7.96
N PRO A 197 -26.02 6.76 -9.14
CA PRO A 197 -26.95 7.84 -9.43
C PRO A 197 -28.14 7.97 -8.46
N ASN A 198 -28.60 6.84 -7.90
CA ASN A 198 -29.68 6.85 -6.91
C ASN A 198 -29.24 7.27 -5.51
N ASN A 199 -27.94 7.35 -5.28
CA ASN A 199 -27.36 7.61 -3.96
C ASN A 199 -26.44 8.83 -3.93
N GLU A 200 -26.47 9.66 -4.97
CA GLU A 200 -25.66 10.88 -5.06
C GLU A 200 -25.80 11.74 -3.79
N ALA A 201 -24.66 12.31 -3.39
CA ALA A 201 -24.58 13.12 -2.21
C ALA A 201 -25.13 14.53 -2.46
N SER A 202 -25.88 15.07 -1.51
CA SER A 202 -26.45 16.42 -1.59
C SER A 202 -25.50 17.47 -1.03
N ILE A 203 -25.74 18.73 -1.39
CA ILE A 203 -25.03 19.87 -0.76
C ILE A 203 -25.18 19.82 0.76
N ARG A 204 -24.13 20.18 1.49
CA ARG A 204 -24.01 20.15 2.96
C ARG A 204 -24.05 18.76 3.59
N ASP A 205 -24.11 17.67 2.80
CA ASP A 205 -23.93 16.35 3.36
C ASP A 205 -22.51 16.17 3.91
N GLU A 206 -22.44 15.55 5.07
CA GLU A 206 -21.18 15.13 5.68
C GLU A 206 -20.75 13.80 5.03
N VAL A 207 -19.52 13.77 4.54
CA VAL A 207 -18.90 12.61 3.93
C VAL A 207 -17.74 12.14 4.79
N VAL A 208 -17.74 10.87 5.16
CA VAL A 208 -16.64 10.22 5.87
C VAL A 208 -16.14 9.07 5.03
N VAL A 209 -14.85 9.11 4.72
CA VAL A 209 -14.13 8.06 4.00
C VAL A 209 -13.09 7.46 4.93
N GLU A 210 -13.15 6.17 5.17
CA GLU A 210 -12.12 5.45 5.92
C GLU A 210 -11.39 4.50 4.99
N ILE A 211 -10.08 4.70 4.89
CA ILE A 211 -9.18 3.87 4.08
C ILE A 211 -8.36 3.03 5.05
N ARG A 212 -8.51 1.71 4.99
CA ARG A 212 -7.82 0.76 5.86
C ARG A 212 -6.94 -0.17 5.01
N PRO A 213 -5.65 0.12 4.88
CA PRO A 213 -4.70 -0.79 4.25
C PRO A 213 -4.49 -2.07 5.09
N GLU A 214 -3.92 -3.12 4.47
CA GLU A 214 -3.77 -4.45 5.08
C GLU A 214 -2.98 -4.46 6.40
N LYS A 215 -1.91 -3.67 6.50
CA LYS A 215 -0.93 -3.75 7.60
C LYS A 215 -0.65 -2.39 8.26
N SER A 216 -1.63 -1.52 8.32
CA SER A 216 -1.41 -0.18 8.87
C SER A 216 -2.67 0.40 9.49
N ALA A 217 -2.51 1.45 10.29
CA ALA A 217 -3.63 2.16 10.87
C ALA A 217 -4.50 2.79 9.77
N PRO A 218 -5.83 2.87 9.96
CA PRO A 218 -6.74 3.46 9.01
C PRO A 218 -6.54 4.97 8.89
N LEU A 219 -6.73 5.51 7.69
CA LEU A 219 -6.87 6.94 7.44
C LEU A 219 -8.36 7.27 7.36
N THR A 220 -8.84 8.10 8.28
CA THR A 220 -10.20 8.63 8.24
C THR A 220 -10.18 10.06 7.73
N ILE A 221 -11.01 10.34 6.74
CA ILE A 221 -11.15 11.62 6.07
C ILE A 221 -12.60 12.05 6.20
N GLU A 222 -12.80 13.25 6.72
CA GLU A 222 -14.13 13.84 6.93
C GLU A 222 -14.18 15.20 6.24
N PHE A 223 -15.20 15.42 5.43
CA PHE A 223 -15.44 16.68 4.76
C PHE A 223 -16.93 16.90 4.49
N THR A 224 -17.29 18.14 4.24
CA THR A 224 -18.66 18.54 3.91
C THR A 224 -18.73 18.94 2.44
N ILE A 225 -19.81 18.57 1.77
CA ILE A 225 -20.05 18.97 0.38
C ILE A 225 -20.33 20.47 0.32
N PRO A 226 -19.65 21.21 -0.58
CA PRO A 226 -19.84 22.64 -0.72
C PRO A 226 -21.28 23.04 -1.05
N GLU A 227 -21.72 24.21 -0.57
CA GLU A 227 -23.05 24.75 -0.86
C GLU A 227 -23.24 25.12 -2.32
N ALA A 228 -22.16 25.59 -2.98
CA ALA A 228 -22.17 25.92 -4.39
C ALA A 228 -21.58 24.74 -5.21
N LEU A 229 -22.45 24.00 -5.85
CA LEU A 229 -22.06 22.85 -6.69
C LEU A 229 -22.74 22.99 -8.06
N PRO A 230 -22.16 23.78 -8.99
CA PRO A 230 -22.68 23.93 -10.35
C PRO A 230 -22.64 22.62 -11.11
N GLU A 231 -23.54 22.41 -12.05
CA GLU A 231 -23.62 21.21 -12.89
C GLU A 231 -22.31 20.92 -13.59
N ASN A 232 -21.91 19.64 -13.64
CA ASN A 232 -20.71 19.14 -14.29
C ASN A 232 -19.38 19.81 -13.89
N SER A 233 -19.35 20.54 -12.78
CA SER A 233 -18.15 21.25 -12.32
C SER A 233 -17.32 20.43 -11.35
N TYR A 234 -16.08 20.85 -11.14
CA TYR A 234 -15.20 20.39 -10.08
C TYR A 234 -15.09 21.47 -9.02
N VAL A 235 -15.37 21.13 -7.78
CA VAL A 235 -15.29 22.03 -6.64
C VAL A 235 -14.43 21.40 -5.55
N THR A 236 -13.59 22.20 -4.89
CA THR A 236 -12.79 21.73 -3.76
C THR A 236 -13.66 21.68 -2.50
N ALA A 237 -13.64 20.54 -1.80
CA ALA A 237 -14.18 20.45 -0.45
C ALA A 237 -13.14 20.93 0.55
N GLY A 238 -13.56 21.73 1.52
CA GLY A 238 -12.75 22.25 2.61
C GLY A 238 -13.31 21.83 3.96
#